data_ae7d61efb73e690c884bfb72ea79f389
#
_entry.id   ae7d61efb73e690c884bfb72ea79f389
#
_cell.length_a   1.000
_cell.length_b   1.000
_cell.length_c   1.000
_cell.angle_alpha   90.00
_cell.angle_beta   90.00
_cell.angle_gamma   90.00
#
_symmetry.space_group_name_H-M   'P 1'
#
loop_
_entity.id
_entity.type
_entity.pdbx_description
1 polymer ?
#
loop_
_entity_poly.entity_id
_entity_poly.type
_entity_poly.pdbx_seq_one_letter_code
_entity_poly.pdbx_strand_id
1 'polypeptide(L)'
;MRSTFAGLNTMVRGIQNNQLSLDTVGHNITNASTEGYSRQRVDSAATNYQERPSLYGGVYVGGGVDVVALNRARNIYADKQFWSENSAQNLYQTYKTNYDKVETIFNDSKKTGILNAMQQFYSSWVNLSDYASDAASRTAVITKGNNLVDRIKTSAKQLQAQINAQYEETRIQVGKLNGITKEIARLNKNIMLAETNGGKANDLRDQRDLLVDKLSEITNVNVYEEANGQYTVVSNGMSLVQRENTLTVEMSEPIYNQQYGLSDYT
;
A
#
# COMPACT_ATOMS: atom_id res chain seq x y z
N MET A 1 -37.16 20.42 40.71
CA MET A 1 -36.37 21.52 41.35
C MET A 1 -34.91 21.42 40.85
N ARG A 2 -34.37 22.51 40.35
CA ARG A 2 -32.94 22.56 39.94
C ARG A 2 -32.10 22.73 41.21
N SER A 3 -31.05 21.91 41.38
CA SER A 3 -30.10 22.05 42.46
C SER A 3 -29.50 23.48 42.48
N THR A 4 -29.24 24.05 43.62
CA THR A 4 -28.56 25.35 43.81
C THR A 4 -27.20 25.39 43.13
N PHE A 5 -26.58 24.19 42.90
CA PHE A 5 -25.29 24.00 42.22
C PHE A 5 -25.39 23.81 40.71
N ALA A 6 -26.57 23.93 40.09
CA ALA A 6 -26.73 23.68 38.66
C ALA A 6 -25.93 24.65 37.78
N GLY A 7 -25.73 25.92 38.24
CA GLY A 7 -24.84 26.87 37.55
C GLY A 7 -23.36 26.44 37.60
N LEU A 8 -22.92 25.91 38.75
CA LEU A 8 -21.59 25.38 38.92
C LEU A 8 -21.34 24.16 37.98
N ASN A 9 -22.30 23.25 37.90
CA ASN A 9 -22.21 22.11 36.99
C ASN A 9 -22.12 22.54 35.52
N THR A 10 -22.83 23.58 35.11
CA THR A 10 -22.73 24.16 33.76
C THR A 10 -21.33 24.69 33.50
N MET A 11 -20.71 25.39 34.46
CA MET A 11 -19.33 25.90 34.35
C MET A 11 -18.30 24.75 34.30
N VAL A 12 -18.46 23.74 35.16
CA VAL A 12 -17.58 22.56 35.19
C VAL A 12 -17.60 21.83 33.87
N ARG A 13 -18.76 21.60 33.26
CA ARG A 13 -18.85 20.98 31.89
C ARG A 13 -18.15 21.83 30.84
N GLY A 14 -18.32 23.16 30.87
CA GLY A 14 -17.62 24.06 29.95
C GLY A 14 -16.10 23.98 30.12
N ILE A 15 -15.60 23.95 31.35
CA ILE A 15 -14.17 23.81 31.64
C ILE A 15 -13.65 22.46 31.14
N GLN A 16 -14.34 21.36 31.43
CA GLN A 16 -13.95 20.02 30.97
C GLN A 16 -13.91 19.91 29.43
N ASN A 17 -14.91 20.49 28.73
CA ASN A 17 -14.92 20.53 27.27
C ASN A 17 -13.73 21.33 26.72
N ASN A 18 -13.43 22.48 27.31
CA ASN A 18 -12.28 23.30 26.88
C ASN A 18 -10.95 22.61 27.18
N GLN A 19 -10.83 21.93 28.31
CA GLN A 19 -9.64 21.16 28.66
C GLN A 19 -9.41 20.04 27.67
N LEU A 20 -10.43 19.22 27.34
CA LEU A 20 -10.31 18.16 26.33
C LEU A 20 -9.95 18.72 24.95
N SER A 21 -10.49 19.91 24.60
CA SER A 21 -10.16 20.59 23.35
C SER A 21 -8.69 21.01 23.32
N LEU A 22 -8.13 21.55 24.41
CA LEU A 22 -6.73 21.91 24.53
C LEU A 22 -5.82 20.67 24.49
N ASP A 23 -6.19 19.59 25.18
CA ASP A 23 -5.46 18.31 25.16
C ASP A 23 -5.42 17.75 23.75
N THR A 24 -6.55 17.81 23.02
CA THR A 24 -6.63 17.38 21.62
C THR A 24 -5.75 18.23 20.69
N VAL A 25 -5.70 19.55 20.89
CA VAL A 25 -4.79 20.43 20.14
C VAL A 25 -3.33 20.09 20.44
N GLY A 26 -2.98 19.88 21.70
CA GLY A 26 -1.65 19.45 22.11
C GLY A 26 -1.25 18.12 21.46
N HIS A 27 -2.17 17.15 21.45
CA HIS A 27 -1.99 15.85 20.78
C HIS A 27 -1.80 16.01 19.26
N ASN A 28 -2.58 16.86 18.61
CA ASN A 28 -2.43 17.15 17.18
C ASN A 28 -1.09 17.80 16.86
N ILE A 29 -0.61 18.73 17.68
CA ILE A 29 0.67 19.41 17.47
C ILE A 29 1.85 18.44 17.64
N THR A 30 1.82 17.62 18.69
CA THR A 30 2.89 16.66 18.97
C THR A 30 2.99 15.56 17.92
N ASN A 31 1.86 15.20 17.29
CA ASN A 31 1.80 14.16 16.26
C ASN A 31 1.75 14.71 14.83
N ALA A 32 1.93 16.02 14.62
CA ALA A 32 1.82 16.63 13.29
C ALA A 32 2.80 16.05 12.25
N SER A 33 3.95 15.52 12.69
CA SER A 33 4.95 14.87 11.85
C SER A 33 4.91 13.33 11.91
N THR A 34 3.94 12.75 12.63
CA THR A 34 3.79 11.29 12.74
C THR A 34 3.14 10.76 11.47
N GLU A 35 3.80 9.80 10.80
CA GLU A 35 3.26 9.16 9.59
C GLU A 35 1.92 8.48 9.88
N GLY A 36 0.93 8.72 9.03
CA GLY A 36 -0.41 8.14 9.17
C GLY A 36 -1.31 8.79 10.20
N TYR A 37 -0.81 9.78 10.95
CA TYR A 37 -1.63 10.48 11.94
C TYR A 37 -2.71 11.35 11.29
N SER A 38 -3.94 11.25 11.77
CA SER A 38 -5.08 12.06 11.35
C SER A 38 -5.48 13.06 12.44
N ARG A 39 -5.54 14.35 12.06
CA ARG A 39 -5.96 15.40 13.01
C ARG A 39 -7.29 15.05 13.66
N GLN A 40 -7.34 15.14 14.99
CA GLN A 40 -8.54 14.88 15.78
C GLN A 40 -9.25 16.17 16.14
N ARG A 41 -10.57 16.09 16.30
CA ARG A 41 -11.45 17.20 16.63
C ARG A 41 -12.45 16.76 17.68
N VAL A 42 -12.64 17.61 18.70
CA VAL A 42 -13.70 17.43 19.68
C VAL A 42 -15.01 17.97 19.08
N ASP A 43 -16.01 17.13 19.01
CA ASP A 43 -17.37 17.51 18.64
C ASP A 43 -18.19 17.69 19.90
N SER A 44 -18.72 18.90 20.10
CA SER A 44 -19.47 19.29 21.28
C SER A 44 -20.88 19.70 20.89
N ALA A 45 -21.85 19.41 21.76
CA ALA A 45 -23.24 19.82 21.59
C ALA A 45 -23.77 20.50 22.86
N ALA A 46 -24.70 21.41 22.65
CA ALA A 46 -25.44 22.00 23.77
C ALA A 46 -26.27 20.91 24.46
N THR A 47 -26.21 20.89 25.79
CA THR A 47 -27.08 20.00 26.58
C THR A 47 -28.54 20.43 26.48
N ASN A 48 -29.44 19.48 26.78
CA ASN A 48 -30.86 19.77 26.78
C ASN A 48 -31.18 20.93 27.73
N TYR A 49 -32.06 21.81 27.25
CA TYR A 49 -32.60 22.91 28.07
C TYR A 49 -33.51 22.40 29.21
N GLN A 50 -33.52 23.15 30.29
CA GLN A 50 -34.45 22.93 31.41
C GLN A 50 -35.40 24.11 31.53
N GLU A 51 -36.67 23.82 31.65
CA GLU A 51 -37.69 24.83 31.90
C GLU A 51 -37.58 25.37 33.33
N ARG A 52 -37.59 26.70 33.48
CA ARG A 52 -37.70 27.38 34.75
C ARG A 52 -39.09 28.03 34.87
N PRO A 53 -39.84 27.68 35.85
CA PRO A 53 -41.09 28.40 36.15
C PRO A 53 -40.79 29.88 36.41
N SER A 54 -41.56 30.77 35.79
CA SER A 54 -41.51 32.21 35.98
C SER A 54 -42.96 32.72 36.12
N LEU A 55 -43.10 33.90 36.76
CA LEU A 55 -44.42 34.58 36.90
C LEU A 55 -45.08 34.90 35.54
N TYR A 56 -44.32 34.94 34.45
CA TYR A 56 -44.80 35.27 33.09
C TYR A 56 -44.69 34.10 32.11
N GLY A 57 -44.61 32.85 32.58
CA GLY A 57 -44.46 31.64 31.76
C GLY A 57 -43.13 30.93 31.98
N GLY A 58 -42.93 29.75 31.34
CA GLY A 58 -41.69 28.97 31.44
C GLY A 58 -40.55 29.63 30.70
N VAL A 59 -39.40 29.78 31.36
CA VAL A 59 -38.14 30.21 30.73
C VAL A 59 -37.24 29.02 30.57
N TYR A 60 -36.78 28.80 29.31
CA TYR A 60 -35.86 27.69 28.98
C TYR A 60 -34.40 28.09 29.15
N VAL A 61 -33.67 27.40 30.02
CA VAL A 61 -32.26 27.69 30.31
C VAL A 61 -31.42 26.48 29.92
N GLY A 62 -30.40 26.71 29.10
CA GLY A 62 -29.46 25.68 28.69
C GLY A 62 -28.64 25.08 29.85
N GLY A 63 -28.29 23.82 29.77
CA GLY A 63 -27.52 23.08 30.79
C GLY A 63 -26.00 23.13 30.60
N GLY A 64 -25.50 23.86 29.58
CA GLY A 64 -24.07 23.91 29.22
C GLY A 64 -23.76 23.15 27.94
N VAL A 65 -22.54 22.62 27.85
CA VAL A 65 -22.02 21.87 26.72
C VAL A 65 -21.57 20.49 27.20
N ASP A 66 -21.82 19.47 26.36
CA ASP A 66 -21.27 18.13 26.55
C ASP A 66 -20.42 17.75 25.34
N VAL A 67 -19.35 16.97 25.55
CA VAL A 67 -18.57 16.33 24.49
C VAL A 67 -19.38 15.17 23.93
N VAL A 68 -19.62 15.18 22.64
CA VAL A 68 -20.37 14.13 21.93
C VAL A 68 -19.41 13.06 21.39
N ALA A 69 -18.32 13.49 20.78
CA ALA A 69 -17.35 12.58 20.19
C ALA A 69 -15.98 13.25 19.99
N LEU A 70 -14.95 12.42 19.90
CA LEU A 70 -13.63 12.79 19.38
C LEU A 70 -13.46 12.14 18.02
N ASN A 71 -13.57 12.94 16.95
CA ASN A 71 -13.57 12.45 15.58
C ASN A 71 -12.28 12.80 14.85
N ARG A 72 -11.84 11.90 13.97
CA ARG A 72 -10.73 12.14 13.03
C ARG A 72 -11.19 12.99 11.83
N ALA A 73 -10.34 13.89 11.38
CA ALA A 73 -10.56 14.66 10.15
C ALA A 73 -10.07 13.85 8.94
N ARG A 74 -10.71 12.70 8.68
CA ARG A 74 -10.35 11.78 7.59
C ARG A 74 -11.57 11.55 6.68
N ASN A 75 -11.29 11.37 5.38
CA ASN A 75 -12.32 11.14 4.36
C ASN A 75 -12.11 9.78 3.71
N ILE A 76 -12.97 8.83 4.02
CA ILE A 76 -12.90 7.44 3.51
C ILE A 76 -13.00 7.35 1.97
N TYR A 77 -13.66 8.30 1.31
CA TYR A 77 -13.72 8.30 -0.15
C TYR A 77 -12.39 8.69 -0.77
N ALA A 78 -11.68 9.66 -0.17
CA ALA A 78 -10.34 10.03 -0.56
C ALA A 78 -9.35 8.89 -0.30
N ASP A 79 -9.51 8.17 0.82
CA ASP A 79 -8.68 7.02 1.15
C ASP A 79 -8.85 5.89 0.10
N LYS A 80 -10.10 5.57 -0.27
CA LYS A 80 -10.37 4.55 -1.30
C LYS A 80 -9.78 4.93 -2.67
N GLN A 81 -9.88 6.20 -3.04
CA GLN A 81 -9.28 6.69 -4.27
C GLN A 81 -7.75 6.60 -4.19
N PHE A 82 -7.16 7.03 -3.06
CA PHE A 82 -5.72 6.92 -2.83
C PHE A 82 -5.24 5.47 -2.96
N TRP A 83 -5.88 4.50 -2.32
CA TRP A 83 -5.49 3.09 -2.41
C TRP A 83 -5.53 2.55 -3.83
N SER A 84 -6.56 2.90 -4.60
CA SER A 84 -6.69 2.51 -6.00
C SER A 84 -5.57 3.11 -6.87
N GLU A 85 -5.31 4.41 -6.75
CA GLU A 85 -4.29 5.11 -7.52
C GLU A 85 -2.87 4.69 -7.11
N ASN A 86 -2.64 4.50 -5.81
CA ASN A 86 -1.35 4.04 -5.28
C ASN A 86 -1.00 2.63 -5.81
N SER A 87 -1.98 1.72 -5.83
CA SER A 87 -1.81 0.39 -6.41
C SER A 87 -1.49 0.46 -7.91
N ALA A 88 -2.23 1.28 -8.67
CA ALA A 88 -1.97 1.48 -10.10
C ALA A 88 -0.58 2.08 -10.35
N GLN A 89 -0.18 3.08 -9.58
CA GLN A 89 1.15 3.70 -9.67
C GLN A 89 2.26 2.67 -9.46
N ASN A 90 2.16 1.87 -8.40
CA ASN A 90 3.17 0.86 -8.07
C ASN A 90 3.23 -0.27 -9.11
N LEU A 91 2.08 -0.67 -9.69
CA LEU A 91 2.02 -1.61 -10.80
C LEU A 91 2.82 -1.11 -12.01
N TYR A 92 2.54 0.12 -12.47
CA TYR A 92 3.24 0.70 -13.62
C TYR A 92 4.71 0.97 -13.33
N GLN A 93 5.06 1.36 -12.10
CA GLN A 93 6.45 1.54 -11.70
C GLN A 93 7.22 0.20 -11.73
N THR A 94 6.59 -0.89 -11.31
CA THR A 94 7.16 -2.24 -11.37
C THR A 94 7.35 -2.68 -12.82
N TYR A 95 6.37 -2.48 -13.69
CA TYR A 95 6.51 -2.75 -15.13
C TYR A 95 7.66 -1.96 -15.73
N LYS A 96 7.70 -0.64 -15.49
CA LYS A 96 8.78 0.21 -16.00
C LYS A 96 10.15 -0.31 -15.57
N THR A 97 10.33 -0.58 -14.28
CA THR A 97 11.60 -1.09 -13.72
C THR A 97 12.02 -2.42 -14.37
N ASN A 98 11.06 -3.31 -14.60
CA ASN A 98 11.35 -4.60 -15.22
C ASN A 98 11.68 -4.46 -16.71
N TYR A 99 10.96 -3.61 -17.45
CA TYR A 99 11.28 -3.34 -18.86
C TYR A 99 12.63 -2.65 -19.02
N ASP A 100 12.99 -1.70 -18.16
CA ASP A 100 14.31 -1.05 -18.16
C ASP A 100 15.44 -2.08 -17.97
N LYS A 101 15.23 -3.09 -17.10
CA LYS A 101 16.19 -4.19 -16.92
C LYS A 101 16.29 -5.08 -18.16
N VAL A 102 15.16 -5.43 -18.78
CA VAL A 102 15.14 -6.22 -20.02
C VAL A 102 15.80 -5.47 -21.17
N GLU A 103 15.51 -4.17 -21.34
CA GLU A 103 16.18 -3.31 -22.33
C GLU A 103 17.70 -3.30 -22.13
N THR A 104 18.17 -3.23 -20.88
CA THR A 104 19.59 -3.27 -20.54
C THR A 104 20.24 -4.59 -20.95
N ILE A 105 19.53 -5.72 -20.82
CA ILE A 105 20.03 -7.05 -21.21
C ILE A 105 20.22 -7.14 -22.73
N PHE A 106 19.28 -6.65 -23.52
CA PHE A 106 19.40 -6.66 -24.98
C PHE A 106 20.40 -5.64 -25.50
N ASN A 107 20.51 -4.47 -24.85
CA ASN A 107 21.50 -3.42 -25.12
C ASN A 107 21.62 -3.01 -26.60
N ASP A 108 20.49 -3.04 -27.33
CA ASP A 108 20.46 -2.80 -28.78
C ASP A 108 20.76 -1.34 -29.17
N SER A 109 20.59 -0.39 -28.24
CA SER A 109 20.93 1.02 -28.43
C SER A 109 22.44 1.30 -28.46
N LYS A 110 23.27 0.40 -27.94
CA LYS A 110 24.73 0.49 -27.95
C LYS A 110 25.24 -0.53 -28.96
N LYS A 111 26.24 -0.18 -29.74
CA LYS A 111 26.89 -1.04 -30.77
C LYS A 111 27.43 -2.41 -30.26
N THR A 112 26.84 -2.93 -29.18
CA THR A 112 27.22 -4.16 -28.48
C THR A 112 26.07 -5.17 -28.30
N GLY A 113 24.86 -4.85 -28.75
CA GLY A 113 23.67 -5.71 -28.63
C GLY A 113 23.66 -6.88 -29.63
N ILE A 114 22.61 -7.71 -29.51
CA ILE A 114 22.39 -8.88 -30.39
C ILE A 114 22.23 -8.43 -31.84
N LEU A 115 21.48 -7.34 -32.09
CA LEU A 115 21.29 -6.80 -33.45
C LEU A 115 22.61 -6.41 -34.10
N ASN A 116 23.51 -5.75 -33.37
CA ASN A 116 24.83 -5.42 -33.90
C ASN A 116 25.68 -6.67 -34.19
N ALA A 117 25.65 -7.68 -33.32
CA ALA A 117 26.34 -8.94 -33.57
C ALA A 117 25.80 -9.66 -34.82
N MET A 118 24.49 -9.62 -35.06
CA MET A 118 23.83 -10.15 -36.24
C MET A 118 24.25 -9.39 -37.51
N GLN A 119 24.28 -8.07 -37.45
CA GLN A 119 24.75 -7.22 -38.55
C GLN A 119 26.22 -7.50 -38.91
N GLN A 120 27.08 -7.65 -37.90
CA GLN A 120 28.50 -8.00 -38.11
C GLN A 120 28.65 -9.40 -38.71
N PHE A 121 27.85 -10.36 -38.27
CA PHE A 121 27.85 -11.71 -38.84
C PHE A 121 27.39 -11.67 -40.30
N TYR A 122 26.30 -10.97 -40.62
CA TYR A 122 25.82 -10.78 -41.98
C TYR A 122 26.90 -10.12 -42.89
N SER A 123 27.51 -9.02 -42.40
CA SER A 123 28.58 -8.34 -43.16
C SER A 123 29.79 -9.25 -43.43
N SER A 124 30.11 -10.16 -42.51
CA SER A 124 31.16 -11.13 -42.71
C SER A 124 30.84 -12.17 -43.79
N TRP A 125 29.57 -12.54 -43.96
CA TRP A 125 29.09 -13.38 -45.05
C TRP A 125 29.17 -12.67 -46.41
N VAL A 126 28.78 -11.39 -46.47
CA VAL A 126 28.91 -10.58 -47.69
C VAL A 126 30.40 -10.51 -48.12
N ASN A 127 31.30 -10.22 -47.18
CA ASN A 127 32.74 -10.19 -47.45
C ASN A 127 33.28 -11.55 -47.92
N LEU A 128 32.82 -12.66 -47.36
CA LEU A 128 33.21 -14.00 -47.82
C LEU A 128 32.67 -14.28 -49.23
N SER A 129 31.49 -13.76 -49.61
CA SER A 129 30.98 -13.87 -50.98
C SER A 129 31.90 -13.20 -52.00
N ASP A 130 32.47 -12.04 -51.68
CA ASP A 130 33.36 -11.28 -52.55
C ASP A 130 34.78 -11.92 -52.60
N TYR A 131 35.23 -12.56 -51.51
CA TYR A 131 36.57 -13.15 -51.36
C TYR A 131 36.52 -14.62 -50.95
N ALA A 132 35.80 -15.46 -51.70
CA ALA A 132 35.49 -16.85 -51.34
C ALA A 132 36.73 -17.78 -51.19
N SER A 133 37.82 -17.47 -51.79
CA SER A 133 39.10 -18.22 -51.70
C SER A 133 39.98 -17.81 -50.53
N ASP A 134 39.64 -16.65 -49.85
CA ASP A 134 40.45 -16.13 -48.76
C ASP A 134 40.19 -16.85 -47.44
N ALA A 135 41.24 -17.40 -46.82
CA ALA A 135 41.16 -18.10 -45.54
C ALA A 135 40.81 -17.15 -44.40
N ALA A 136 41.21 -15.87 -44.46
CA ALA A 136 40.89 -14.89 -43.41
C ALA A 136 39.41 -14.55 -43.40
N SER A 137 38.77 -14.42 -44.57
CA SER A 137 37.32 -14.18 -44.69
C SER A 137 36.50 -15.34 -44.13
N ARG A 138 36.93 -16.60 -44.35
CA ARG A 138 36.28 -17.79 -43.74
C ARG A 138 36.41 -17.79 -42.22
N THR A 139 37.59 -17.48 -41.69
CA THR A 139 37.83 -17.37 -40.24
C THR A 139 37.00 -16.24 -39.62
N ALA A 140 36.83 -15.11 -40.32
CA ALA A 140 36.03 -14.00 -39.88
C ALA A 140 34.53 -14.38 -39.68
N VAL A 141 33.95 -15.13 -40.63
CA VAL A 141 32.57 -15.64 -40.53
C VAL A 141 32.39 -16.53 -39.29
N ILE A 142 33.31 -17.48 -39.08
CA ILE A 142 33.27 -18.37 -37.90
C ILE A 142 33.38 -17.57 -36.63
N THR A 143 34.32 -16.61 -36.55
CA THR A 143 34.49 -15.76 -35.36
C THR A 143 33.26 -14.89 -35.06
N LYS A 144 32.67 -14.27 -36.11
CA LYS A 144 31.46 -13.46 -35.93
C LYS A 144 30.26 -14.32 -35.60
N GLY A 145 30.15 -15.54 -36.12
CA GLY A 145 29.13 -16.52 -35.75
C GLY A 145 29.23 -16.93 -34.28
N ASN A 146 30.43 -17.27 -33.83
CA ASN A 146 30.67 -17.60 -32.42
C ASN A 146 30.32 -16.41 -31.50
N ASN A 147 30.73 -15.19 -31.85
CA ASN A 147 30.38 -13.99 -31.10
C ASN A 147 28.85 -13.77 -31.00
N LEU A 148 28.09 -14.00 -32.07
CA LEU A 148 26.63 -13.93 -32.07
C LEU A 148 26.02 -14.97 -31.12
N VAL A 149 26.48 -16.23 -31.22
CA VAL A 149 26.01 -17.32 -30.35
C VAL A 149 26.28 -17.00 -28.86
N ASP A 150 27.50 -16.51 -28.57
CA ASP A 150 27.87 -16.14 -27.18
C ASP A 150 27.04 -14.99 -26.64
N ARG A 151 26.69 -14.00 -27.49
CA ARG A 151 25.80 -12.92 -27.14
C ARG A 151 24.39 -13.42 -26.78
N ILE A 152 23.82 -14.27 -27.65
CA ILE A 152 22.51 -14.88 -27.43
C ILE A 152 22.49 -15.69 -26.10
N LYS A 153 23.51 -16.55 -25.90
CA LYS A 153 23.65 -17.34 -24.67
C LYS A 153 23.76 -16.47 -23.41
N THR A 154 24.52 -15.38 -23.49
CA THR A 154 24.71 -14.46 -22.39
C THR A 154 23.41 -13.75 -22.05
N SER A 155 22.69 -13.21 -23.06
CA SER A 155 21.40 -12.57 -22.84
C SER A 155 20.36 -13.53 -22.28
N ALA A 156 20.32 -14.78 -22.76
CA ALA A 156 19.43 -15.82 -22.23
C ALA A 156 19.72 -16.11 -20.74
N LYS A 157 21.01 -16.24 -20.36
CA LYS A 157 21.39 -16.41 -18.95
C LYS A 157 20.99 -15.21 -18.08
N GLN A 158 21.17 -13.99 -18.60
CA GLN A 158 20.79 -12.77 -17.88
C GLN A 158 19.27 -12.66 -17.70
N LEU A 159 18.47 -13.02 -18.72
CA LEU A 159 17.01 -13.09 -18.60
C LEU A 159 16.58 -14.13 -17.57
N GLN A 160 17.19 -15.32 -17.58
CA GLN A 160 16.89 -16.33 -16.56
C GLN A 160 17.24 -15.85 -15.15
N ALA A 161 18.37 -15.18 -14.97
CA ALA A 161 18.74 -14.60 -13.70
C ALA A 161 17.74 -13.51 -13.25
N GLN A 162 17.22 -12.70 -14.21
CA GLN A 162 16.21 -11.69 -13.94
C GLN A 162 14.87 -12.33 -13.51
N ILE A 163 14.45 -13.42 -14.15
CA ILE A 163 13.25 -14.17 -13.77
C ILE A 163 13.39 -14.71 -12.34
N ASN A 164 14.53 -15.33 -12.03
CA ASN A 164 14.79 -15.84 -10.69
C ASN A 164 14.77 -14.71 -9.63
N ALA A 165 15.39 -13.57 -9.93
CA ALA A 165 15.40 -12.42 -9.05
C ALA A 165 13.99 -11.85 -8.84
N GLN A 166 13.16 -11.83 -9.89
CA GLN A 166 11.77 -11.37 -9.78
C GLN A 166 10.91 -12.33 -8.95
N TYR A 167 11.14 -13.63 -9.07
CA TYR A 167 10.46 -14.63 -8.22
C TYR A 167 10.79 -14.42 -6.73
N GLU A 168 12.08 -14.23 -6.40
CA GLU A 168 12.49 -13.97 -5.02
C GLU A 168 11.92 -12.63 -4.49
N GLU A 169 11.90 -11.59 -5.30
CA GLU A 169 11.28 -10.32 -4.94
C GLU A 169 9.78 -10.50 -4.67
N THR A 170 9.07 -11.23 -5.52
CA THR A 170 7.65 -11.54 -5.31
C THR A 170 7.43 -12.32 -4.01
N ARG A 171 8.30 -13.28 -3.69
CA ARG A 171 8.25 -14.03 -2.42
C ARG A 171 8.40 -13.13 -1.21
N ILE A 172 9.30 -12.15 -1.28
CA ILE A 172 9.49 -11.14 -0.22
C ILE A 172 8.23 -10.28 -0.07
N GLN A 173 7.63 -9.84 -1.19
CA GLN A 173 6.41 -9.01 -1.15
C GLN A 173 5.21 -9.79 -0.61
N VAL A 174 5.07 -11.08 -0.92
CA VAL A 174 4.05 -11.97 -0.32
C VAL A 174 4.26 -12.10 1.19
N GLY A 175 5.51 -12.24 1.64
CA GLY A 175 5.84 -12.24 3.06
C GLY A 175 5.43 -10.95 3.77
N LYS A 176 5.71 -9.78 3.17
CA LYS A 176 5.29 -8.47 3.68
C LYS A 176 3.77 -8.34 3.72
N LEU A 177 3.08 -8.75 2.64
CA LEU A 177 1.61 -8.77 2.56
C LEU A 177 1.02 -9.54 3.73
N ASN A 178 1.49 -10.78 3.96
CA ASN A 178 1.03 -11.61 5.07
C ASN A 178 1.31 -10.99 6.45
N GLY A 179 2.43 -10.31 6.60
CA GLY A 179 2.76 -9.57 7.82
C GLY A 179 1.79 -8.41 8.07
N ILE A 180 1.53 -7.60 7.04
CA ILE A 180 0.62 -6.45 7.11
C ILE A 180 -0.82 -6.92 7.41
N THR A 181 -1.31 -7.95 6.72
CA THR A 181 -2.68 -8.45 6.93
C THR A 181 -2.89 -8.98 8.35
N LYS A 182 -1.91 -9.68 8.93
CA LYS A 182 -1.95 -10.14 10.33
C LYS A 182 -2.00 -8.95 11.30
N GLU A 183 -1.24 -7.91 11.04
CA GLU A 183 -1.21 -6.72 11.89
C GLU A 183 -2.53 -5.92 11.80
N ILE A 184 -3.13 -5.81 10.60
CA ILE A 184 -4.47 -5.23 10.41
C ILE A 184 -5.52 -6.02 11.22
N ALA A 185 -5.49 -7.36 11.16
CA ALA A 185 -6.40 -8.20 11.93
C ALA A 185 -6.22 -8.01 13.45
N ARG A 186 -4.98 -7.89 13.93
CA ARG A 186 -4.67 -7.58 15.34
C ARG A 186 -5.23 -6.23 15.75
N LEU A 187 -5.05 -5.19 14.93
CA LEU A 187 -5.59 -3.86 15.18
C LEU A 187 -7.12 -3.86 15.14
N ASN A 188 -7.74 -4.59 14.22
CA ASN A 188 -9.20 -4.77 14.18
C ASN A 188 -9.74 -5.27 15.52
N LYS A 189 -9.10 -6.30 16.09
CA LYS A 189 -9.48 -6.83 17.41
C LYS A 189 -9.32 -5.79 18.51
N ASN A 190 -8.19 -5.09 18.53
CA ASN A 190 -7.92 -4.06 19.54
C ASN A 190 -8.90 -2.88 19.45
N ILE A 191 -9.24 -2.43 18.23
CA ILE A 191 -10.23 -1.38 17.97
C ILE A 191 -11.61 -1.82 18.50
N MET A 192 -12.06 -3.02 18.14
CA MET A 192 -13.34 -3.56 18.60
C MET A 192 -13.41 -3.57 20.13
N LEU A 193 -12.36 -4.04 20.81
CA LEU A 193 -12.30 -4.07 22.27
C LEU A 193 -12.28 -2.68 22.89
N ALA A 194 -11.50 -1.75 22.33
CA ALA A 194 -11.40 -0.39 22.83
C ALA A 194 -12.71 0.40 22.63
N GLU A 195 -13.45 0.13 21.56
CA GLU A 195 -14.68 0.84 21.22
C GLU A 195 -15.96 0.24 21.82
N THR A 196 -15.84 -0.87 22.55
CA THR A 196 -17.00 -1.54 23.19
C THR A 196 -17.80 -0.61 24.11
N ASN A 197 -17.15 0.39 24.71
CA ASN A 197 -17.77 1.38 25.59
C ASN A 197 -18.22 2.66 24.88
N GLY A 198 -18.30 2.68 23.54
CA GLY A 198 -18.80 3.80 22.72
C GLY A 198 -17.79 4.91 22.42
N GLY A 199 -16.54 4.80 22.89
CA GLY A 199 -15.44 5.67 22.48
C GLY A 199 -14.89 5.28 21.11
N LYS A 200 -14.08 6.15 20.49
CA LYS A 200 -13.35 5.83 19.25
C LYS A 200 -11.84 5.74 19.51
N ALA A 201 -11.25 4.63 19.08
CA ALA A 201 -9.83 4.36 19.25
C ALA A 201 -9.04 4.98 18.08
N ASN A 202 -9.04 6.31 17.99
CA ASN A 202 -8.55 7.07 16.82
C ASN A 202 -7.11 6.70 16.43
N ASP A 203 -6.20 6.59 17.40
CA ASP A 203 -4.78 6.30 17.13
C ASP A 203 -4.58 4.86 16.61
N LEU A 204 -5.35 3.89 17.09
CA LEU A 204 -5.33 2.52 16.56
C LEU A 204 -5.91 2.47 15.13
N ARG A 205 -6.93 3.28 14.87
CA ARG A 205 -7.51 3.42 13.54
C ARG A 205 -6.52 4.05 12.57
N ASP A 206 -5.76 5.07 12.99
CA ASP A 206 -4.71 5.69 12.19
C ASP A 206 -3.59 4.71 11.86
N GLN A 207 -3.14 3.91 12.83
CA GLN A 207 -2.15 2.85 12.60
C GLN A 207 -2.66 1.80 11.61
N ARG A 208 -3.94 1.41 11.70
CA ARG A 208 -4.54 0.45 10.77
C ARG A 208 -4.64 1.02 9.36
N ASP A 209 -5.07 2.26 9.23
CA ASP A 209 -5.21 2.92 7.94
C ASP A 209 -3.84 3.06 7.25
N LEU A 210 -2.78 3.40 8.00
CA LEU A 210 -1.40 3.40 7.49
C LEU A 210 -0.95 2.01 6.97
N LEU A 211 -1.38 0.93 7.63
CA LEU A 211 -1.08 -0.42 7.15
C LEU A 211 -1.84 -0.74 5.86
N VAL A 212 -3.06 -0.23 5.70
CA VAL A 212 -3.82 -0.36 4.44
C VAL A 212 -3.15 0.46 3.33
N ASP A 213 -2.64 1.66 3.63
CA ASP A 213 -1.86 2.46 2.68
C ASP A 213 -0.64 1.65 2.17
N LYS A 214 0.13 1.03 3.08
CA LYS A 214 1.26 0.17 2.74
C LYS A 214 0.85 -1.11 1.99
N LEU A 215 -0.32 -1.68 2.30
CA LEU A 215 -0.84 -2.84 1.58
C LEU A 215 -1.22 -2.49 0.15
N SER A 216 -1.74 -1.27 -0.08
CA SER A 216 -2.10 -0.78 -1.42
C SER A 216 -0.89 -0.58 -2.34
N GLU A 217 0.33 -0.48 -1.80
CA GLU A 217 1.57 -0.48 -2.59
C GLU A 217 1.87 -1.86 -3.20
N ILE A 218 1.39 -2.94 -2.57
CA ILE A 218 1.69 -4.32 -2.98
C ILE A 218 0.58 -4.88 -3.87
N THR A 219 -0.67 -4.58 -3.54
CA THR A 219 -1.83 -5.13 -4.25
C THR A 219 -3.01 -4.16 -4.26
N ASN A 220 -3.93 -4.33 -5.21
CA ASN A 220 -5.17 -3.57 -5.21
C ASN A 220 -6.06 -4.00 -4.04
N VAL A 221 -6.50 -3.05 -3.21
CA VAL A 221 -7.29 -3.30 -2.01
C VAL A 221 -8.63 -2.58 -2.04
N ASN A 222 -9.67 -3.29 -1.61
CA ASN A 222 -10.97 -2.72 -1.32
C ASN A 222 -11.27 -2.94 0.16
N VAL A 223 -11.56 -1.87 0.87
CA VAL A 223 -11.79 -1.90 2.32
C VAL A 223 -13.24 -1.61 2.63
N TYR A 224 -13.83 -2.44 3.49
CA TYR A 224 -15.18 -2.31 4.01
C TYR A 224 -15.12 -2.23 5.54
N GLU A 225 -15.65 -1.18 6.12
CA GLU A 225 -15.78 -1.02 7.57
C GLU A 225 -17.13 -1.60 8.03
N GLU A 226 -17.06 -2.47 9.03
CA GLU A 226 -18.24 -3.04 9.67
C GLU A 226 -18.75 -2.13 10.80
N ALA A 227 -19.99 -2.36 11.26
CA ALA A 227 -20.63 -1.55 12.31
C ALA A 227 -19.87 -1.55 13.64
N ASN A 228 -19.06 -2.57 13.91
CA ASN A 228 -18.21 -2.69 15.10
C ASN A 228 -16.82 -2.05 14.93
N GLY A 229 -16.60 -1.29 13.85
CA GLY A 229 -15.34 -0.61 13.56
C GLY A 229 -14.22 -1.49 12.97
N GLN A 230 -14.47 -2.80 12.77
CA GLN A 230 -13.50 -3.72 12.14
C GLN A 230 -13.48 -3.54 10.62
N TYR A 231 -12.33 -3.79 10.01
CA TYR A 231 -12.17 -3.80 8.55
C TYR A 231 -12.22 -5.22 7.99
N THR A 232 -12.90 -5.32 6.85
CA THR A 232 -12.73 -6.44 5.90
C THR A 232 -11.96 -5.89 4.71
N VAL A 233 -10.79 -6.48 4.42
CA VAL A 233 -9.91 -6.08 3.32
C VAL A 233 -9.95 -7.15 2.24
N VAL A 234 -10.37 -6.75 1.04
CA VAL A 234 -10.51 -7.63 -0.12
C VAL A 234 -9.52 -7.23 -1.20
N SER A 235 -8.81 -8.19 -1.77
CA SER A 235 -7.94 -8.01 -2.93
C SER A 235 -8.32 -9.02 -4.01
N ASN A 236 -8.50 -8.55 -5.24
CA ASN A 236 -8.84 -9.39 -6.40
C ASN A 236 -10.00 -10.40 -6.14
N GLY A 237 -11.01 -9.99 -5.38
CA GLY A 237 -12.17 -10.82 -5.04
C GLY A 237 -11.96 -11.78 -3.86
N MET A 238 -10.76 -11.87 -3.29
CA MET A 238 -10.45 -12.67 -2.11
C MET A 238 -10.35 -11.79 -0.86
N SER A 239 -10.94 -12.23 0.25
CA SER A 239 -10.80 -11.53 1.53
C SER A 239 -9.47 -11.90 2.17
N LEU A 240 -8.52 -10.95 2.17
CA LEU A 240 -7.21 -11.10 2.84
C LEU A 240 -7.34 -10.96 4.36
N VAL A 241 -8.24 -10.05 4.80
CA VAL A 241 -8.57 -9.85 6.21
C VAL A 241 -10.09 -9.83 6.34
N GLN A 242 -10.62 -10.64 7.23
CA GLN A 242 -12.02 -10.63 7.61
C GLN A 242 -12.12 -10.50 9.13
N ARG A 243 -12.35 -9.29 9.60
CA ARG A 243 -12.35 -8.96 11.03
C ARG A 243 -10.98 -9.27 11.67
N GLU A 244 -10.92 -10.30 12.55
CA GLU A 244 -9.70 -10.78 13.22
C GLU A 244 -9.03 -11.96 12.52
N ASN A 245 -9.64 -12.48 11.44
CA ASN A 245 -9.12 -13.61 10.68
C ASN A 245 -8.37 -13.14 9.43
N THR A 246 -7.32 -13.85 9.07
CA THR A 246 -6.52 -13.57 7.87
C THR A 246 -6.42 -14.79 6.97
N LEU A 247 -6.42 -14.55 5.66
CA LEU A 247 -6.01 -15.53 4.67
C LEU A 247 -4.50 -15.38 4.44
N THR A 248 -3.76 -16.47 4.56
CA THR A 248 -2.33 -16.49 4.21
C THR A 248 -2.20 -16.74 2.71
N VAL A 249 -1.48 -15.87 2.02
CA VAL A 249 -1.13 -16.03 0.61
C VAL A 249 0.19 -16.78 0.53
N GLU A 250 0.25 -17.79 -0.32
CA GLU A 250 1.45 -18.59 -0.57
C GLU A 250 1.76 -18.59 -2.06
N MET A 251 3.04 -18.72 -2.40
CA MET A 251 3.48 -18.88 -3.77
C MET A 251 3.69 -20.38 -4.07
N SER A 252 3.33 -20.79 -5.28
CA SER A 252 3.71 -22.13 -5.76
C SER A 252 5.22 -22.22 -5.98
N GLU A 253 5.79 -23.38 -5.70
CA GLU A 253 7.18 -23.64 -6.06
C GLU A 253 7.32 -23.73 -7.59
N PRO A 254 8.43 -23.21 -8.15
CA PRO A 254 8.65 -23.26 -9.58
C PRO A 254 8.82 -24.70 -10.07
N ILE A 255 8.19 -25.04 -11.18
CA ILE A 255 8.28 -26.36 -11.80
C ILE A 255 9.43 -26.35 -12.81
N TYR A 256 10.41 -27.24 -12.65
CA TYR A 256 11.50 -27.36 -13.58
C TYR A 256 11.05 -28.04 -14.89
N ASN A 257 11.16 -27.31 -16.01
CA ASN A 257 10.88 -27.83 -17.34
C ASN A 257 12.14 -28.45 -17.94
N GLN A 258 12.19 -29.79 -17.99
CA GLN A 258 13.35 -30.53 -18.51
C GLN A 258 13.63 -30.27 -20.02
N GLN A 259 12.57 -29.99 -20.79
CA GLN A 259 12.71 -29.77 -22.25
C GLN A 259 13.49 -28.50 -22.57
N TYR A 260 13.30 -27.45 -21.80
CA TYR A 260 13.94 -26.16 -22.01
C TYR A 260 15.08 -25.88 -21.04
N GLY A 261 15.27 -26.73 -20.02
CA GLY A 261 16.25 -26.51 -18.97
C GLY A 261 15.98 -25.26 -18.10
N LEU A 262 14.72 -24.85 -18.01
CA LEU A 262 14.27 -23.62 -17.34
C LEU A 262 13.24 -23.97 -16.26
N SER A 263 13.19 -23.15 -15.21
CA SER A 263 12.11 -23.20 -14.24
C SER A 263 10.88 -22.46 -14.77
N ASP A 264 9.72 -23.08 -14.65
CA ASP A 264 8.42 -22.48 -14.96
C ASP A 264 7.82 -21.94 -13.65
N TYR A 265 7.42 -20.67 -13.68
CA TYR A 265 6.93 -19.91 -12.52
C TYR A 265 5.43 -19.62 -12.64
N THR A 266 4.65 -20.50 -13.26
CA THR A 266 3.19 -20.35 -13.40
C THR A 266 2.40 -20.62 -12.13
#